data_8beac9837e73ee283cf0fe2c58477560
#
_entry.id   8beac9837e73ee283cf0fe2c58477560
#
_cell.length_a   1.000
_cell.length_b   1.000
_cell.length_c   1.000
_cell.angle_alpha   90.00
_cell.angle_beta   90.00
_cell.angle_gamma   90.00
#
_symmetry.space_group_name_H-M   'P 1'
#
loop_
_entity.id
_entity.type
_entity.pdbx_description
1 polymer ?
#
loop_
_entity_poly.entity_id
_entity_poly.type
_entity_poly.pdbx_seq_one_letter_code
_entity_poly.pdbx_strand_id
1 'polypeptide(L)'
;MRSRLAISMIGISALAIQLGSGSSSTSARFSSSATSTASEFTGATLSETVAPVIIPSLEGRSVRLRWGAVSSARPVAYEVRRIDGLGNAAPVCVAPSAPTVNAGSASCLDDTAMADSTYTFTQRPYIDIPGSTPWSLAPSVAGTSFLVPRLGFLDSGATVGSTGASIDVPYPTVARTGDVLLLVSVSGRNRPPTTPAGWTTLVSRGIGGSSTVHLYVAWKVNDGGASVTFDPQTNGLGASARVIVYGRTNGNTATPVVSASGVIGTSAASTTLTPPTGPTVTGANSTVISLVATGGATSPSLSAPQEFGLRLSTNTTPGSGSVSLGIADANVAATGGTTAPPTWSQTSALQWAYATVAFR
;
A
#
# COMPACT_ATOMS: atom_id res chain seq x y z
N MET A 1 26.71 35.18 47.23
CA MET A 1 27.72 34.12 47.29
C MET A 1 27.79 33.44 45.93
N ARG A 2 28.86 33.69 45.14
CA ARG A 2 29.07 33.07 43.83
C ARG A 2 30.02 31.92 44.02
N SER A 3 29.56 30.69 43.89
CA SER A 3 30.39 29.49 43.90
C SER A 3 30.99 29.33 42.50
N ARG A 4 32.32 29.39 42.37
CA ARG A 4 33.07 29.07 41.16
C ARG A 4 33.32 27.57 41.15
N LEU A 5 32.77 26.89 40.17
CA LEU A 5 33.07 25.50 39.91
C LEU A 5 34.40 25.42 39.13
N ALA A 6 35.44 24.89 39.76
CA ALA A 6 36.73 24.62 39.11
C ALA A 6 36.60 23.28 38.36
N ILE A 7 36.66 23.32 37.04
CA ILE A 7 36.78 22.12 36.19
C ILE A 7 38.27 21.77 36.10
N SER A 8 38.65 20.72 36.79
CA SER A 8 39.98 20.12 36.64
C SER A 8 40.01 19.22 35.39
N MET A 9 40.81 19.60 34.38
CA MET A 9 41.07 18.74 33.23
C MET A 9 42.05 17.65 33.69
N ILE A 10 41.57 16.43 33.75
CA ILE A 10 42.38 15.23 33.89
C ILE A 10 42.57 14.58 32.51
N GLY A 11 43.85 14.31 32.22
CA GLY A 11 44.44 13.92 30.97
C GLY A 11 43.69 12.93 30.09
N ILE A 12 43.66 13.25 28.81
CA ILE A 12 43.26 12.37 27.74
C ILE A 12 44.42 11.38 27.47
N SER A 13 44.25 10.13 27.91
CA SER A 13 45.13 9.05 27.47
C SER A 13 44.81 8.71 26.02
N ALA A 14 45.74 8.88 25.12
CA ALA A 14 45.62 8.53 23.72
C ALA A 14 45.34 7.02 23.58
N LEU A 15 44.17 6.69 23.03
CA LEU A 15 43.84 5.32 22.65
C LEU A 15 44.44 5.03 21.27
N ALA A 16 45.40 4.12 21.20
CA ALA A 16 45.93 3.64 19.93
C ALA A 16 44.82 2.88 19.17
N ILE A 17 44.41 3.40 18.01
CA ILE A 17 43.52 2.72 17.10
C ILE A 17 44.35 1.72 16.29
N GLN A 18 44.20 0.45 16.56
CA GLN A 18 44.75 -0.62 15.75
C GLN A 18 43.75 -0.92 14.61
N LEU A 19 44.09 -0.47 13.40
CA LEU A 19 43.35 -0.80 12.19
C LEU A 19 43.70 -2.21 11.74
N GLY A 20 42.92 -3.19 12.19
CA GLY A 20 42.94 -4.55 11.64
C GLY A 20 42.03 -4.62 10.43
N SER A 21 42.55 -5.08 9.29
CA SER A 21 41.79 -5.39 8.09
C SER A 21 40.95 -6.66 8.28
N GLY A 22 39.79 -6.49 8.86
CA GLY A 22 38.74 -7.53 9.02
C GLY A 22 37.48 -6.82 9.39
N SER A 23 36.35 -7.26 8.88
CA SER A 23 35.02 -6.73 9.16
C SER A 23 34.73 -6.71 10.66
N SER A 24 35.21 -5.69 11.35
CA SER A 24 35.03 -5.50 12.77
C SER A 24 34.06 -4.37 13.03
N SER A 25 33.01 -4.69 13.77
CA SER A 25 32.10 -3.72 14.37
C SER A 25 32.89 -2.74 15.22
N THR A 26 32.95 -1.47 14.81
CA THR A 26 33.51 -0.41 15.66
C THR A 26 32.46 -0.05 16.70
N SER A 27 32.53 -0.66 17.89
CA SER A 27 31.84 -0.19 19.06
C SER A 27 32.70 0.83 19.76
N ALA A 28 32.38 2.12 19.68
CA ALA A 28 33.01 3.12 20.52
C ALA A 28 32.47 3.02 21.95
N ARG A 29 33.25 2.51 22.89
CA ARG A 29 32.93 2.60 24.32
C ARG A 29 33.59 3.86 24.89
N PHE A 30 32.77 4.78 25.33
CA PHE A 30 33.23 5.87 26.17
C PHE A 30 32.95 5.51 27.63
N SER A 31 33.97 5.27 28.43
CA SER A 31 33.87 5.20 29.87
C SER A 31 34.50 6.44 30.46
N SER A 32 33.74 7.32 31.08
CA SER A 32 34.24 8.36 31.97
C SER A 32 33.99 7.92 33.40
N SER A 33 35.02 7.68 34.18
CA SER A 33 34.94 7.52 35.63
C SER A 33 35.05 8.88 36.28
N ALA A 34 33.93 9.53 36.56
CA ALA A 34 33.91 10.65 37.51
C ALA A 34 33.52 10.06 38.87
N THR A 35 34.43 10.11 39.83
CA THR A 35 34.11 9.84 41.25
C THR A 35 33.30 10.96 41.81
N SER A 36 32.00 10.97 41.54
CA SER A 36 30.99 11.68 42.25
C SER A 36 29.89 10.70 42.58
N THR A 37 29.52 10.64 43.81
CA THR A 37 28.47 9.77 44.34
C THR A 37 27.22 9.85 43.47
N ALA A 38 26.86 8.67 42.90
CA ALA A 38 25.58 8.35 42.23
C ALA A 38 25.28 9.04 40.88
N SER A 39 26.02 8.68 39.85
CA SER A 39 25.48 8.70 38.48
C SER A 39 26.20 7.63 37.64
N GLU A 40 25.56 6.49 37.50
CA GLU A 40 25.98 5.50 36.50
C GLU A 40 25.70 6.08 35.11
N PHE A 41 26.74 6.40 34.37
CA PHE A 41 26.66 6.65 32.94
C PHE A 41 26.62 5.30 32.22
N THR A 42 25.44 4.78 31.96
CA THR A 42 25.29 3.68 30.99
C THR A 42 25.51 4.25 29.60
N GLY A 43 26.64 3.89 28.98
CA GLY A 43 26.92 4.25 27.58
C GLY A 43 25.84 3.66 26.67
N ALA A 44 25.15 4.49 25.93
CA ALA A 44 24.27 4.02 24.87
C ALA A 44 25.12 3.59 23.67
N THR A 45 24.91 2.38 23.17
CA THR A 45 25.55 1.89 21.94
C THR A 45 24.47 1.67 20.88
N LEU A 46 24.74 2.12 19.64
CA LEU A 46 23.98 1.67 18.48
C LEU A 46 24.56 0.30 18.10
N SER A 47 23.74 -0.74 18.13
CA SER A 47 24.17 -2.13 17.99
C SER A 47 24.57 -2.51 16.55
N GLU A 48 24.22 -1.68 15.58
CA GLU A 48 24.45 -1.97 14.17
C GLU A 48 25.55 -1.08 13.59
N THR A 49 26.34 -1.66 12.69
CA THR A 49 27.45 -0.97 12.00
C THR A 49 26.98 -0.21 10.77
N VAL A 50 25.85 -0.61 10.19
CA VAL A 50 25.28 -0.02 8.98
C VAL A 50 23.79 0.22 9.21
N ALA A 51 23.32 1.40 8.83
CA ALA A 51 21.90 1.72 8.91
C ALA A 51 21.09 0.83 7.95
N PRO A 52 19.99 0.23 8.40
CA PRO A 52 19.13 -0.62 7.56
C PRO A 52 18.60 0.10 6.32
N VAL A 53 18.45 -0.64 5.22
CA VAL A 53 17.95 -0.09 3.95
C VAL A 53 16.44 0.17 4.06
N ILE A 54 15.98 1.26 3.46
CA ILE A 54 14.55 1.60 3.37
C ILE A 54 13.90 0.79 2.25
N ILE A 55 12.71 0.24 2.56
CA ILE A 55 11.80 -0.42 1.61
C ILE A 55 10.61 0.51 1.39
N PRO A 56 10.51 1.18 0.23
CA PRO A 56 9.36 2.02 -0.09
C PRO A 56 8.19 1.21 -0.60
N SER A 57 6.98 1.65 -0.31
CA SER A 57 5.73 1.11 -0.85
C SER A 57 4.67 2.22 -0.93
N LEU A 58 3.73 2.11 -1.87
CA LEU A 58 2.62 3.05 -1.91
C LEU A 58 1.59 2.69 -0.83
N GLU A 59 1.15 3.69 -0.07
CA GLU A 59 0.06 3.57 0.89
C GLU A 59 -0.91 4.74 0.72
N GLY A 60 -2.04 4.47 0.13
CA GLY A 60 -3.00 5.51 -0.20
C GLY A 60 -2.41 6.54 -1.16
N ARG A 61 -2.34 7.80 -0.72
CA ARG A 61 -1.79 8.93 -1.49
C ARG A 61 -0.31 9.20 -1.25
N SER A 62 0.30 8.48 -0.31
CA SER A 62 1.65 8.74 0.19
C SER A 62 2.56 7.55 -0.02
N VAL A 63 3.85 7.76 0.03
CA VAL A 63 4.84 6.67 0.02
C VAL A 63 5.16 6.27 1.45
N ARG A 64 4.85 5.04 1.84
CA ARG A 64 5.28 4.47 3.11
C ARG A 64 6.70 3.98 2.99
N LEU A 65 7.54 4.44 3.88
CA LEU A 65 8.92 4.04 4.03
C LEU A 65 9.04 3.14 5.26
N ARG A 66 9.65 1.96 5.11
CA ARG A 66 9.87 0.99 6.19
C ARG A 66 11.30 0.53 6.22
N TRP A 67 11.83 0.30 7.42
CA TRP A 67 13.18 -0.25 7.62
C TRP A 67 13.27 -0.97 8.97
N GLY A 68 14.32 -1.78 9.17
CA GLY A 68 14.62 -2.36 10.47
C GLY A 68 14.96 -1.28 11.49
N ALA A 69 14.42 -1.34 12.70
CA ALA A 69 14.78 -0.40 13.75
C ALA A 69 16.15 -0.78 14.32
N VAL A 70 17.00 0.22 14.52
CA VAL A 70 18.30 0.04 15.19
C VAL A 70 18.08 -0.15 16.69
N SER A 71 18.68 -1.20 17.25
CA SER A 71 18.59 -1.47 18.69
C SER A 71 19.53 -0.54 19.47
N SER A 72 19.02 0.04 20.54
CA SER A 72 19.79 0.87 21.48
C SER A 72 19.14 0.87 22.86
N ALA A 73 19.94 1.10 23.89
CA ALA A 73 19.45 1.34 25.25
C ALA A 73 18.72 2.69 25.42
N ARG A 74 18.87 3.59 24.46
CA ARG A 74 18.19 4.91 24.40
C ARG A 74 17.29 4.98 23.18
N PRO A 75 16.26 5.81 23.18
CA PRO A 75 15.44 6.06 22.00
C PRO A 75 16.31 6.51 20.81
N VAL A 76 16.08 5.89 19.67
CA VAL A 76 16.74 6.22 18.40
C VAL A 76 15.78 7.03 17.56
N ALA A 77 16.23 8.18 17.11
CA ALA A 77 15.56 8.98 16.09
C ALA A 77 16.17 8.70 14.72
N TYR A 78 15.46 9.09 13.67
CA TYR A 78 15.89 8.86 12.28
C TYR A 78 15.74 10.13 11.46
N GLU A 79 16.81 10.49 10.77
CA GLU A 79 16.77 11.45 9.67
C GLU A 79 16.53 10.67 8.38
N VAL A 80 15.43 10.93 7.69
CA VAL A 80 15.08 10.25 6.43
C VAL A 80 15.19 11.24 5.29
N ARG A 81 15.85 10.83 4.22
CA ARG A 81 16.02 11.66 3.02
C ARG A 81 15.53 10.94 1.79
N ARG A 82 14.85 11.66 0.92
CA ARG A 82 14.48 11.29 -0.44
C ARG A 82 15.48 11.87 -1.40
N ILE A 83 15.95 11.07 -2.34
CA ILE A 83 16.91 11.46 -3.37
C ILE A 83 16.22 11.31 -4.71
N ASP A 84 16.14 12.38 -5.51
CA ASP A 84 15.54 12.38 -6.83
C ASP A 84 16.50 11.82 -7.90
N GLY A 85 16.01 11.69 -9.15
CA GLY A 85 16.81 11.19 -10.28
C GLY A 85 18.00 12.08 -10.66
N LEU A 86 18.08 13.30 -10.14
CA LEU A 86 19.18 14.23 -10.33
C LEU A 86 20.19 14.19 -9.18
N GLY A 87 19.91 13.39 -8.14
CA GLY A 87 20.75 13.27 -6.95
C GLY A 87 20.47 14.33 -5.86
N ASN A 88 19.43 15.16 -6.01
CA ASN A 88 19.08 16.13 -4.99
C ASN A 88 18.42 15.42 -3.82
N ALA A 89 18.94 15.68 -2.61
CA ALA A 89 18.43 15.08 -1.39
C ALA A 89 17.54 16.07 -0.62
N ALA A 90 16.31 15.66 -0.33
CA ALA A 90 15.37 16.43 0.48
C ALA A 90 15.01 15.64 1.76
N PRO A 91 14.91 16.30 2.94
CA PRO A 91 14.41 15.66 4.15
C PRO A 91 12.93 15.33 3.96
N VAL A 92 12.55 14.13 4.41
CA VAL A 92 11.15 13.66 4.43
C VAL A 92 10.85 13.06 5.80
N CYS A 93 9.59 12.77 6.07
CA CYS A 93 9.19 12.25 7.37
C CYS A 93 9.55 13.20 8.54
N VAL A 94 9.45 14.47 8.30
CA VAL A 94 9.56 15.48 9.35
C VAL A 94 8.22 15.61 10.09
N ALA A 95 8.21 16.22 11.28
CA ALA A 95 6.97 16.42 12.03
C ALA A 95 5.88 17.09 11.17
N PRO A 96 4.59 16.65 11.21
CA PRO A 96 4.03 15.63 12.12
C PRO A 96 4.25 14.16 11.70
N SER A 97 4.77 13.91 10.52
CA SER A 97 4.99 12.55 9.94
C SER A 97 6.31 11.90 10.38
N ALA A 98 6.84 12.29 11.54
CA ALA A 98 8.09 11.73 12.07
C ALA A 98 8.05 10.20 12.16
N PRO A 99 9.23 9.52 12.02
CA PRO A 99 9.29 8.07 12.06
C PRO A 99 8.72 7.47 13.34
N THR A 100 7.89 6.44 13.19
CA THR A 100 7.35 5.64 14.29
C THR A 100 8.12 4.34 14.39
N VAL A 101 8.54 3.97 15.60
CA VAL A 101 9.27 2.72 15.88
C VAL A 101 8.36 1.76 16.62
N ASN A 102 8.17 0.56 16.06
CA ASN A 102 7.37 -0.52 16.64
C ASN A 102 8.14 -1.85 16.52
N ALA A 103 8.30 -2.57 17.64
CA ALA A 103 8.76 -3.95 17.70
C ALA A 103 9.84 -4.36 16.66
N GLY A 104 10.94 -3.62 16.59
CA GLY A 104 12.07 -3.94 15.69
C GLY A 104 11.93 -3.39 14.26
N SER A 105 10.90 -2.62 13.96
CA SER A 105 10.76 -1.90 12.69
C SER A 105 10.49 -0.42 12.90
N ALA A 106 10.91 0.40 11.94
CA ALA A 106 10.60 1.81 11.89
C ALA A 106 9.90 2.15 10.58
N SER A 107 9.01 3.11 10.60
CA SER A 107 8.29 3.55 9.40
C SER A 107 7.85 5.00 9.48
N CYS A 108 7.63 5.62 8.33
CA CYS A 108 7.01 6.92 8.18
C CYS A 108 6.29 7.05 6.84
N LEU A 109 5.56 8.15 6.65
CA LEU A 109 4.93 8.49 5.39
C LEU A 109 5.61 9.69 4.76
N ASP A 110 5.98 9.58 3.49
CA ASP A 110 6.34 10.71 2.64
C ASP A 110 5.10 11.10 1.83
N ASP A 111 4.44 12.14 2.24
CA ASP A 111 3.24 12.71 1.63
C ASP A 111 3.58 13.78 0.56
N THR A 112 4.87 14.04 0.36
CA THR A 112 5.37 15.03 -0.61
C THR A 112 5.94 14.39 -1.87
N ALA A 113 6.02 13.05 -1.93
CA ALA A 113 6.48 12.34 -3.12
C ALA A 113 5.53 12.57 -4.30
N MET A 114 6.09 12.96 -5.46
CA MET A 114 5.32 13.32 -6.65
C MET A 114 5.07 12.09 -7.53
N ALA A 115 3.85 11.99 -8.06
CA ALA A 115 3.50 10.97 -9.06
C ALA A 115 4.46 10.99 -10.26
N ASP A 116 4.70 9.83 -10.85
CA ASP A 116 5.61 9.64 -12.00
C ASP A 116 7.09 9.99 -11.76
N SER A 117 7.45 10.30 -10.53
CA SER A 117 8.83 10.57 -10.16
C SER A 117 9.49 9.33 -9.57
N THR A 118 10.77 9.15 -9.89
CA THR A 118 11.58 8.05 -9.35
C THR A 118 12.46 8.58 -8.25
N TYR A 119 12.43 7.90 -7.10
CA TYR A 119 13.21 8.27 -5.93
C TYR A 119 13.97 7.07 -5.38
N THR A 120 15.09 7.36 -4.72
CA THR A 120 15.71 6.48 -3.75
C THR A 120 15.61 7.11 -2.37
N PHE A 121 15.72 6.28 -1.33
CA PHE A 121 15.57 6.74 0.04
C PHE A 121 16.75 6.27 0.89
N THR A 122 17.20 7.15 1.79
CA THR A 122 18.20 6.84 2.80
C THR A 122 17.68 7.24 4.17
N GLN A 123 18.16 6.58 5.20
CA GLN A 123 17.90 6.96 6.57
C GLN A 123 19.20 6.98 7.37
N ARG A 124 19.27 7.81 8.39
CA ARG A 124 20.39 7.96 9.31
C ARG A 124 19.84 7.89 10.73
N PRO A 125 20.11 6.82 11.48
CA PRO A 125 19.71 6.74 12.87
C PRO A 125 20.63 7.60 13.72
N TYR A 126 20.08 8.25 14.74
CA TYR A 126 20.85 9.03 15.71
C TYR A 126 20.20 8.98 17.10
N ILE A 127 21.03 9.21 18.11
CA ILE A 127 20.62 9.41 19.49
C ILE A 127 20.80 10.87 19.80
N ASP A 128 19.75 11.57 20.15
CA ASP A 128 19.80 12.95 20.58
C ASP A 128 20.36 13.02 22.01
N ILE A 129 21.37 13.86 22.19
CA ILE A 129 22.03 14.07 23.48
C ILE A 129 21.86 15.56 23.83
N PRO A 130 21.04 15.89 24.82
CA PRO A 130 20.82 17.28 25.21
C PRO A 130 22.15 18.03 25.48
N GLY A 131 22.34 19.14 24.79
CA GLY A 131 23.53 19.99 24.96
C GLY A 131 24.82 19.47 24.30
N SER A 132 24.72 18.45 23.45
CA SER A 132 25.85 17.86 22.74
C SER A 132 25.50 17.54 21.29
N THR A 133 26.51 17.20 20.47
CA THR A 133 26.28 16.71 19.11
C THR A 133 25.62 15.34 19.16
N PRO A 134 24.54 15.10 18.41
CA PRO A 134 23.89 13.79 18.36
C PRO A 134 24.85 12.68 17.90
N TRP A 135 24.74 11.51 18.51
CA TRP A 135 25.41 10.32 18.01
C TRP A 135 24.64 9.73 16.84
N SER A 136 25.31 9.53 15.72
CA SER A 136 24.69 8.98 14.54
C SER A 136 25.54 7.91 13.88
N LEU A 137 24.88 6.92 13.24
CA LEU A 137 25.53 6.04 12.28
C LEU A 137 25.71 6.76 10.93
N ALA A 138 26.51 6.17 10.05
CA ALA A 138 26.51 6.57 8.66
C ALA A 138 25.08 6.38 8.07
N PRO A 139 24.68 7.19 7.08
CA PRO A 139 23.41 6.96 6.37
C PRO A 139 23.39 5.54 5.77
N SER A 140 22.20 4.98 5.65
CA SER A 140 22.01 3.73 4.90
C SER A 140 22.49 3.91 3.47
N VAL A 141 22.91 2.83 2.81
CA VAL A 141 22.99 2.84 1.36
C VAL A 141 21.61 3.15 0.77
N ALA A 142 21.57 3.81 -0.38
CA ALA A 142 20.32 4.03 -1.08
C ALA A 142 19.71 2.67 -1.43
N GLY A 143 18.41 2.52 -1.12
CA GLY A 143 17.64 1.35 -1.51
C GLY A 143 17.40 1.31 -3.01
N THR A 144 16.60 0.33 -3.46
CA THR A 144 16.13 0.25 -4.84
C THR A 144 15.34 1.51 -5.20
N SER A 145 15.47 1.98 -6.43
CA SER A 145 14.68 3.09 -6.93
C SER A 145 13.19 2.74 -6.91
N PHE A 146 12.37 3.68 -6.50
CA PHE A 146 10.92 3.55 -6.41
C PHE A 146 10.25 4.60 -7.30
N LEU A 147 9.53 4.13 -8.31
CA LEU A 147 8.69 4.98 -9.15
C LEU A 147 7.34 5.17 -8.46
N VAL A 148 6.99 6.41 -8.12
CA VAL A 148 5.76 6.73 -7.40
C VAL A 148 4.54 6.53 -8.30
N PRO A 149 3.62 5.61 -7.99
CA PRO A 149 2.41 5.41 -8.76
C PRO A 149 1.48 6.61 -8.74
N ARG A 150 0.66 6.76 -9.77
CA ARG A 150 -0.33 7.84 -9.89
C ARG A 150 -1.52 7.67 -8.97
N LEU A 151 -1.89 6.42 -8.69
CA LEU A 151 -3.06 6.06 -7.91
C LEU A 151 -2.68 5.03 -6.86
N GLY A 152 -3.17 5.21 -5.64
CA GLY A 152 -3.03 4.26 -4.56
C GLY A 152 -4.36 3.86 -3.96
N PHE A 153 -4.50 2.60 -3.61
CA PHE A 153 -5.68 2.09 -2.90
C PHE A 153 -5.87 2.81 -1.56
N LEU A 154 -7.08 3.27 -1.30
CA LEU A 154 -7.44 3.92 -0.04
C LEU A 154 -8.35 3.04 0.81
N ASP A 155 -9.48 2.62 0.23
CA ASP A 155 -10.49 1.85 0.95
C ASP A 155 -11.41 1.11 -0.04
N SER A 156 -11.99 0.02 0.40
CA SER A 156 -12.96 -0.78 -0.36
C SER A 156 -14.41 -0.54 0.04
N GLY A 157 -14.69 0.42 0.89
CA GLY A 157 -16.03 0.76 1.35
C GLY A 157 -16.80 -0.38 2.03
N ALA A 158 -18.00 -0.10 2.46
CA ALA A 158 -18.93 -1.09 2.97
C ALA A 158 -19.57 -1.91 1.84
N THR A 159 -19.78 -3.20 2.08
CA THR A 159 -20.59 -4.04 1.18
C THR A 159 -22.07 -3.80 1.44
N VAL A 160 -22.81 -3.50 0.41
CA VAL A 160 -24.27 -3.41 0.46
C VAL A 160 -24.87 -4.56 -0.33
N GLY A 161 -25.71 -5.35 0.31
CA GLY A 161 -26.45 -6.45 -0.32
C GLY A 161 -27.91 -6.09 -0.49
N SER A 162 -28.54 -6.60 -1.55
CA SER A 162 -29.98 -6.43 -1.80
C SER A 162 -30.52 -7.52 -2.69
N THR A 163 -31.82 -7.81 -2.51
CA THR A 163 -32.63 -8.58 -3.47
C THR A 163 -33.59 -7.68 -4.24
N GLY A 164 -33.61 -6.37 -3.92
CA GLY A 164 -34.48 -5.37 -4.50
C GLY A 164 -34.00 -4.82 -5.85
N ALA A 165 -34.80 -3.94 -6.42
CA ALA A 165 -34.55 -3.31 -7.72
C ALA A 165 -33.53 -2.16 -7.65
N SER A 166 -33.16 -1.70 -6.44
CA SER A 166 -32.24 -0.57 -6.27
C SER A 166 -31.35 -0.79 -5.06
N ILE A 167 -30.10 -0.41 -5.20
CA ILE A 167 -29.09 -0.41 -4.13
C ILE A 167 -28.49 1.00 -4.03
N ASP A 168 -28.40 1.53 -2.81
CA ASP A 168 -27.64 2.73 -2.51
C ASP A 168 -26.31 2.32 -1.86
N VAL A 169 -25.20 2.56 -2.56
CA VAL A 169 -23.86 2.15 -2.15
C VAL A 169 -23.10 3.38 -1.67
N PRO A 170 -22.79 3.49 -0.37
CA PRO A 170 -22.07 4.62 0.17
C PRO A 170 -20.61 4.64 -0.34
N TYR A 171 -20.10 5.84 -0.57
CA TYR A 171 -18.67 6.00 -0.82
C TYR A 171 -17.88 5.88 0.49
N PRO A 172 -16.68 5.31 0.46
CA PRO A 172 -15.79 5.36 1.62
C PRO A 172 -15.57 6.80 2.10
N THR A 173 -15.55 7.00 3.41
CA THR A 173 -15.38 8.33 4.04
C THR A 173 -14.04 8.98 3.72
N VAL A 174 -13.05 8.20 3.30
CA VAL A 174 -11.73 8.68 2.89
C VAL A 174 -11.71 9.26 1.47
N ALA A 175 -12.81 9.07 0.69
CA ALA A 175 -12.91 9.57 -0.67
C ALA A 175 -12.94 11.10 -0.70
N ARG A 176 -12.16 11.68 -1.60
CA ARG A 176 -12.11 13.14 -1.84
C ARG A 176 -12.47 13.43 -3.28
N THR A 177 -12.93 14.63 -3.54
CA THR A 177 -13.12 15.12 -4.91
C THR A 177 -11.84 14.94 -5.72
N GLY A 178 -11.97 14.37 -6.90
CA GLY A 178 -10.86 14.06 -7.79
C GLY A 178 -10.31 12.63 -7.66
N ASP A 179 -10.63 11.88 -6.61
CA ASP A 179 -10.25 10.46 -6.52
C ASP A 179 -10.97 9.62 -7.58
N VAL A 180 -10.43 8.44 -7.85
CA VAL A 180 -11.06 7.46 -8.73
C VAL A 180 -11.96 6.55 -7.90
N LEU A 181 -13.23 6.50 -8.25
CA LEU A 181 -14.21 5.58 -7.68
C LEU A 181 -14.43 4.42 -8.64
N LEU A 182 -14.39 3.21 -8.12
CA LEU A 182 -14.70 1.98 -8.83
C LEU A 182 -15.91 1.31 -8.17
N LEU A 183 -17.06 1.33 -8.84
CA LEU A 183 -18.25 0.57 -8.41
C LEU A 183 -18.09 -0.86 -8.90
N VAL A 184 -18.11 -1.80 -7.97
CA VAL A 184 -18.06 -3.23 -8.26
C VAL A 184 -19.36 -3.86 -7.74
N SER A 185 -20.05 -4.58 -8.59
CA SER A 185 -21.26 -5.31 -8.21
C SER A 185 -21.22 -6.74 -8.74
N VAL A 186 -21.69 -7.64 -7.91
CA VAL A 186 -21.89 -9.04 -8.26
C VAL A 186 -23.34 -9.40 -7.99
N SER A 187 -24.02 -10.01 -8.94
CA SER A 187 -25.38 -10.50 -8.76
C SER A 187 -25.51 -11.97 -9.15
N GLY A 188 -26.43 -12.68 -8.49
CA GLY A 188 -26.81 -14.05 -8.81
C GLY A 188 -27.62 -14.22 -10.11
N ARG A 189 -27.68 -13.21 -10.96
CA ARG A 189 -28.47 -13.20 -12.19
C ARG A 189 -27.63 -12.73 -13.37
N ASN A 190 -27.74 -13.42 -14.49
CA ASN A 190 -27.09 -13.01 -15.73
C ASN A 190 -27.86 -11.90 -16.46
N ARG A 191 -27.92 -10.70 -15.81
CA ARG A 191 -28.45 -9.49 -16.43
C ARG A 191 -27.54 -8.31 -16.15
N PRO A 192 -27.26 -7.48 -17.17
CA PRO A 192 -26.44 -6.29 -16.99
C PRO A 192 -27.21 -5.28 -16.10
N PRO A 193 -26.57 -4.74 -15.06
CA PRO A 193 -27.09 -3.60 -14.32
C PRO A 193 -27.30 -2.36 -15.20
N THR A 194 -28.18 -1.48 -14.78
CA THR A 194 -28.27 -0.14 -15.38
C THR A 194 -27.09 0.69 -14.93
N THR A 195 -26.35 1.26 -15.87
CA THR A 195 -25.21 2.13 -15.56
C THR A 195 -25.70 3.40 -14.84
N PRO A 196 -25.20 3.72 -13.63
CA PRO A 196 -25.60 4.93 -12.93
C PRO A 196 -25.19 6.20 -13.70
N ALA A 197 -25.95 7.27 -13.52
CA ALA A 197 -25.63 8.56 -14.15
C ALA A 197 -24.22 9.05 -13.75
N GLY A 198 -23.45 9.52 -14.72
CA GLY A 198 -22.08 10.01 -14.52
C GLY A 198 -21.03 8.91 -14.34
N TRP A 199 -21.39 7.62 -14.40
CA TRP A 199 -20.47 6.52 -14.37
C TRP A 199 -20.21 5.96 -15.77
N THR A 200 -19.04 5.40 -15.98
CA THR A 200 -18.65 4.70 -17.21
C THR A 200 -18.51 3.21 -16.94
N THR A 201 -19.26 2.37 -17.63
CA THR A 201 -19.14 0.92 -17.52
C THR A 201 -17.84 0.46 -18.14
N LEU A 202 -17.07 -0.31 -17.40
CA LEU A 202 -15.84 -0.96 -17.86
C LEU A 202 -16.06 -2.41 -18.23
N VAL A 203 -16.76 -3.13 -17.36
CA VAL A 203 -17.03 -4.56 -17.52
C VAL A 203 -18.47 -4.82 -17.10
N SER A 204 -19.16 -5.57 -17.93
CA SER A 204 -20.49 -6.13 -17.62
C SER A 204 -20.51 -7.54 -18.22
N ARG A 205 -20.32 -8.56 -17.38
CA ARG A 205 -20.16 -9.94 -17.79
C ARG A 205 -20.93 -10.87 -16.88
N GLY A 206 -21.78 -11.69 -17.49
CA GLY A 206 -22.57 -12.69 -16.77
C GLY A 206 -22.39 -14.07 -17.35
N ILE A 207 -22.49 -15.08 -16.50
CA ILE A 207 -22.50 -16.50 -16.83
C ILE A 207 -23.91 -17.00 -16.58
N GLY A 208 -24.51 -17.67 -17.60
CA GLY A 208 -25.78 -18.35 -17.47
C GLY A 208 -25.56 -19.83 -17.12
N GLY A 209 -26.56 -20.44 -16.50
CA GLY A 209 -26.54 -21.85 -16.11
C GLY A 209 -27.10 -22.05 -14.70
N SER A 210 -26.72 -23.17 -14.06
CA SER A 210 -27.20 -23.53 -12.73
C SER A 210 -26.64 -22.67 -11.60
N SER A 211 -25.54 -21.96 -11.84
CA SER A 211 -24.91 -21.01 -10.88
C SER A 211 -24.64 -19.71 -11.62
N THR A 212 -25.69 -18.91 -11.75
CA THR A 212 -25.59 -17.62 -12.45
C THR A 212 -24.77 -16.64 -11.62
N VAL A 213 -23.82 -15.98 -12.28
CA VAL A 213 -23.10 -14.85 -11.69
C VAL A 213 -22.92 -13.76 -12.73
N HIS A 214 -23.14 -12.50 -12.34
CA HIS A 214 -22.86 -11.34 -13.17
C HIS A 214 -21.91 -10.41 -12.42
N LEU A 215 -20.75 -10.15 -13.02
CA LEU A 215 -19.79 -9.15 -12.56
C LEU A 215 -20.00 -7.87 -13.34
N TYR A 216 -20.22 -6.80 -12.61
CA TYR A 216 -20.34 -5.45 -13.14
C TYR A 216 -19.28 -4.54 -12.52
N VAL A 217 -18.60 -3.78 -13.36
CA VAL A 217 -17.58 -2.82 -12.95
C VAL A 217 -17.80 -1.52 -13.71
N ALA A 218 -17.95 -0.43 -12.97
CA ALA A 218 -18.03 0.91 -13.52
C ALA A 218 -17.14 1.86 -12.74
N TRP A 219 -16.76 2.97 -13.33
CA TRP A 219 -15.89 3.95 -12.69
C TRP A 219 -16.33 5.38 -12.95
N LYS A 220 -15.89 6.29 -12.09
CA LYS A 220 -15.91 7.74 -12.31
C LYS A 220 -14.81 8.42 -11.52
N VAL A 221 -14.54 9.69 -11.84
CA VAL A 221 -13.82 10.60 -10.95
C VAL A 221 -14.82 11.13 -9.93
N ASN A 222 -14.47 11.10 -8.65
CA ASN A 222 -15.33 11.61 -7.59
C ASN A 222 -15.58 13.11 -7.74
N ASP A 223 -16.84 13.48 -7.85
CA ASP A 223 -17.33 14.84 -7.97
C ASP A 223 -17.80 15.46 -6.64
N GLY A 224 -17.60 14.72 -5.52
CA GLY A 224 -18.01 15.14 -4.17
C GLY A 224 -19.32 14.49 -3.68
N GLY A 225 -19.89 13.54 -4.43
CA GLY A 225 -21.04 12.76 -3.96
C GLY A 225 -20.69 11.85 -2.79
N ALA A 226 -21.70 11.41 -2.04
CA ALA A 226 -21.56 10.55 -0.88
C ALA A 226 -21.96 9.08 -1.14
N SER A 227 -22.72 8.81 -2.18
CA SER A 227 -23.17 7.47 -2.55
C SER A 227 -23.50 7.37 -4.03
N VAL A 228 -23.78 6.16 -4.50
CA VAL A 228 -24.33 5.87 -5.81
C VAL A 228 -25.53 4.93 -5.66
N THR A 229 -26.65 5.31 -6.26
CA THR A 229 -27.83 4.48 -6.37
C THR A 229 -27.89 3.87 -7.77
N PHE A 230 -28.07 2.55 -7.87
CA PHE A 230 -28.21 1.86 -9.15
C PHE A 230 -29.08 0.60 -9.03
N ASP A 231 -29.55 0.11 -10.17
CA ASP A 231 -30.35 -1.11 -10.26
C ASP A 231 -29.45 -2.29 -10.70
N PRO A 232 -29.16 -3.25 -9.80
CA PRO A 232 -28.38 -4.43 -10.13
C PRO A 232 -29.14 -5.49 -10.94
N GLN A 233 -30.40 -5.24 -11.28
CA GLN A 233 -31.27 -6.13 -12.07
C GLN A 233 -31.46 -7.52 -11.43
N THR A 234 -31.57 -7.59 -10.11
CA THR A 234 -31.62 -8.85 -9.35
C THR A 234 -32.88 -9.66 -9.58
N ASN A 235 -34.03 -9.00 -9.72
CA ASN A 235 -35.34 -9.64 -9.80
C ASN A 235 -35.57 -10.72 -8.73
N GLY A 236 -35.26 -10.39 -7.49
CA GLY A 236 -35.43 -11.27 -6.33
C GLY A 236 -34.22 -12.16 -6.00
N LEU A 237 -33.21 -12.24 -6.85
CA LEU A 237 -31.95 -12.90 -6.53
C LEU A 237 -30.99 -11.94 -5.82
N GLY A 238 -30.03 -12.49 -5.07
CA GLY A 238 -29.07 -11.67 -4.34
C GLY A 238 -28.13 -10.89 -5.24
N ALA A 239 -27.88 -9.65 -4.88
CA ALA A 239 -26.76 -8.87 -5.40
C ALA A 239 -25.97 -8.23 -4.25
N SER A 240 -24.71 -7.97 -4.52
CA SER A 240 -23.81 -7.27 -3.62
C SER A 240 -23.06 -6.21 -4.40
N ALA A 241 -22.91 -5.04 -3.80
CA ALA A 241 -22.16 -3.95 -4.41
C ALA A 241 -21.32 -3.21 -3.38
N ARG A 242 -20.24 -2.58 -3.85
CA ARG A 242 -19.42 -1.64 -3.09
C ARG A 242 -18.69 -0.66 -3.99
N VAL A 243 -18.25 0.42 -3.40
CA VAL A 243 -17.38 1.39 -4.05
C VAL A 243 -15.97 1.28 -3.46
N ILE A 244 -15.00 1.15 -4.34
CA ILE A 244 -13.58 1.14 -4.02
C ILE A 244 -13.01 2.49 -4.41
N VAL A 245 -12.11 3.02 -3.60
CA VAL A 245 -11.48 4.33 -3.82
C VAL A 245 -10.00 4.17 -4.04
N TYR A 246 -9.53 4.74 -5.14
CA TYR A 246 -8.12 4.97 -5.43
C TYR A 246 -7.83 6.46 -5.36
N GLY A 247 -6.99 6.84 -4.41
CA GLY A 247 -6.57 8.23 -4.22
C GLY A 247 -5.48 8.62 -5.20
N ARG A 248 -5.54 9.84 -5.69
CA ARG A 248 -4.46 10.41 -6.50
C ARG A 248 -3.27 10.73 -5.60
N THR A 249 -2.09 10.28 -6.02
CA THR A 249 -0.84 10.68 -5.38
C THR A 249 -0.53 12.15 -5.69
N ASN A 250 0.34 12.75 -4.89
CA ASN A 250 0.67 14.16 -5.00
C ASN A 250 1.14 14.54 -6.42
N GLY A 251 0.70 15.69 -6.91
CA GLY A 251 1.01 16.17 -8.26
C GLY A 251 0.24 15.52 -9.40
N ASN A 252 -0.56 14.48 -9.15
CA ASN A 252 -1.37 13.85 -10.20
C ASN A 252 -2.67 14.64 -10.44
N THR A 253 -2.66 15.50 -11.44
CA THR A 253 -3.85 16.26 -11.91
C THR A 253 -4.45 15.69 -13.20
N ALA A 254 -3.80 14.70 -13.82
CA ALA A 254 -4.23 14.15 -15.10
C ALA A 254 -5.56 13.39 -14.97
N THR A 255 -6.40 13.47 -15.98
CA THR A 255 -7.57 12.61 -16.10
C THR A 255 -7.12 11.14 -16.21
N PRO A 256 -7.64 10.22 -15.38
CA PRO A 256 -7.22 8.84 -15.47
C PRO A 256 -7.52 8.25 -16.85
N VAL A 257 -6.53 7.60 -17.44
CA VAL A 257 -6.73 6.78 -18.64
C VAL A 257 -7.05 5.38 -18.16
N VAL A 258 -8.18 4.83 -18.63
CA VAL A 258 -8.67 3.54 -18.18
C VAL A 258 -8.69 2.57 -19.35
N SER A 259 -8.12 1.39 -19.12
CA SER A 259 -8.31 0.24 -20.00
C SER A 259 -8.84 -0.94 -19.19
N ALA A 260 -9.74 -1.69 -19.77
CA ALA A 260 -10.29 -2.86 -19.12
C ALA A 260 -10.35 -4.04 -20.08
N SER A 261 -10.02 -5.22 -19.58
CA SER A 261 -10.42 -6.47 -20.19
C SER A 261 -11.34 -7.19 -19.23
N GLY A 262 -12.54 -7.51 -19.70
CA GLY A 262 -13.42 -8.40 -18.98
C GLY A 262 -13.57 -9.65 -19.84
N VAL A 263 -13.17 -10.77 -19.31
CA VAL A 263 -13.46 -12.07 -19.94
C VAL A 263 -14.30 -12.85 -18.96
N ILE A 264 -15.28 -13.53 -19.47
CA ILE A 264 -16.03 -14.51 -18.71
C ILE A 264 -15.08 -15.68 -18.55
N GLY A 265 -14.70 -16.02 -17.32
CA GLY A 265 -14.10 -17.31 -17.06
C GLY A 265 -15.07 -18.35 -17.54
N THR A 266 -14.64 -19.17 -18.49
CA THR A 266 -15.48 -20.19 -19.10
C THR A 266 -16.22 -20.96 -18.03
N SER A 267 -17.44 -21.29 -18.34
CA SER A 267 -18.48 -21.94 -17.56
C SER A 267 -18.11 -23.23 -16.80
N ALA A 268 -16.90 -23.71 -16.87
CA ALA A 268 -16.44 -24.84 -16.09
C ALA A 268 -16.22 -24.41 -14.63
N ALA A 269 -16.95 -25.04 -13.73
CA ALA A 269 -16.70 -24.89 -12.31
C ALA A 269 -15.26 -25.31 -11.99
N SER A 270 -14.51 -24.47 -11.29
CA SER A 270 -13.11 -24.71 -10.94
C SER A 270 -12.81 -24.24 -9.53
N THR A 271 -11.90 -24.91 -8.87
CA THR A 271 -11.31 -24.44 -7.60
C THR A 271 -10.11 -23.53 -7.82
N THR A 272 -9.51 -23.58 -9.02
CA THR A 272 -8.43 -22.69 -9.44
C THR A 272 -8.96 -21.75 -10.51
N LEU A 273 -8.88 -20.45 -10.26
CA LEU A 273 -9.37 -19.42 -11.15
C LEU A 273 -8.17 -18.73 -11.77
N THR A 274 -7.89 -19.09 -13.02
CA THR A 274 -6.77 -18.49 -13.77
C THR A 274 -7.34 -17.52 -14.79
N PRO A 275 -7.35 -16.20 -14.51
CA PRO A 275 -7.78 -15.23 -15.49
C PRO A 275 -6.82 -15.24 -16.69
N PRO A 276 -7.31 -15.08 -17.92
CA PRO A 276 -6.42 -14.86 -19.06
C PRO A 276 -5.74 -13.50 -18.96
N THR A 277 -4.80 -13.30 -19.87
CA THR A 277 -4.01 -12.08 -19.97
C THR A 277 -4.86 -10.81 -19.85
N GLY A 278 -4.48 -9.91 -18.97
CA GLY A 278 -5.15 -8.64 -18.73
C GLY A 278 -5.00 -7.64 -19.88
N PRO A 279 -5.53 -6.43 -19.73
CA PRO A 279 -5.42 -5.38 -20.74
C PRO A 279 -3.96 -4.99 -20.96
N THR A 280 -3.63 -4.54 -22.16
CA THR A 280 -2.34 -3.95 -22.43
C THR A 280 -2.20 -2.66 -21.63
N VAL A 281 -1.16 -2.58 -20.81
CA VAL A 281 -0.83 -1.37 -20.06
C VAL A 281 -0.12 -0.40 -20.99
N THR A 282 -0.79 0.70 -21.35
CA THR A 282 -0.30 1.67 -22.34
C THR A 282 0.74 2.65 -21.80
N GLY A 283 1.06 2.58 -20.52
CA GLY A 283 2.05 3.48 -19.90
C GLY A 283 2.66 2.90 -18.64
N ALA A 284 3.87 3.32 -18.34
CA ALA A 284 4.50 3.03 -17.06
C ALA A 284 3.64 3.58 -15.91
N ASN A 285 3.80 2.99 -14.73
CA ASN A 285 3.18 3.48 -13.51
C ASN A 285 1.64 3.36 -13.48
N SER A 286 1.13 2.29 -14.04
CA SER A 286 -0.29 1.97 -14.02
C SER A 286 -0.65 1.14 -12.80
N THR A 287 -1.83 1.41 -12.24
CA THR A 287 -2.45 0.55 -11.21
C THR A 287 -3.34 -0.46 -11.92
N VAL A 288 -3.05 -1.74 -11.72
CA VAL A 288 -3.82 -2.85 -12.28
C VAL A 288 -4.63 -3.51 -11.19
N ILE A 289 -5.92 -3.67 -11.43
CA ILE A 289 -6.88 -4.25 -10.49
C ILE A 289 -7.41 -5.54 -11.09
N SER A 290 -7.29 -6.64 -10.36
CA SER A 290 -7.88 -7.93 -10.68
C SER A 290 -9.12 -8.16 -9.82
N LEU A 291 -10.22 -8.47 -10.46
CA LEU A 291 -11.50 -8.72 -9.80
C LEU A 291 -11.98 -10.11 -10.19
N VAL A 292 -12.43 -10.88 -9.22
CA VAL A 292 -13.06 -12.18 -9.43
C VAL A 292 -14.38 -12.26 -8.68
N ALA A 293 -15.41 -12.73 -9.36
CA ALA A 293 -16.73 -12.98 -8.79
C ALA A 293 -17.09 -14.47 -8.94
N THR A 294 -17.63 -15.07 -7.90
CA THR A 294 -18.05 -16.47 -7.90
C THR A 294 -19.49 -16.62 -7.45
N GLY A 295 -20.20 -17.60 -8.03
CA GLY A 295 -21.59 -17.90 -7.68
C GLY A 295 -21.67 -18.83 -6.47
N GLY A 296 -21.26 -18.38 -5.31
CA GLY A 296 -21.34 -19.17 -4.08
C GLY A 296 -20.90 -18.40 -2.84
N ALA A 297 -21.02 -19.03 -1.68
CA ALA A 297 -20.70 -18.44 -0.37
C ALA A 297 -19.19 -18.52 -0.01
N THR A 298 -18.36 -19.00 -0.92
CA THR A 298 -16.93 -19.20 -0.64
C THR A 298 -16.13 -18.00 -1.14
N SER A 299 -15.50 -17.30 -0.21
CA SER A 299 -14.64 -16.15 -0.55
C SER A 299 -13.40 -16.58 -1.34
N PRO A 300 -13.14 -15.98 -2.52
CA PRO A 300 -11.93 -16.27 -3.29
C PRO A 300 -10.69 -15.81 -2.54
N SER A 301 -9.59 -16.55 -2.66
CA SER A 301 -8.29 -16.19 -2.11
C SER A 301 -7.23 -16.12 -3.19
N LEU A 302 -6.23 -15.26 -3.01
CA LEU A 302 -5.08 -15.21 -3.91
C LEU A 302 -4.20 -16.43 -3.69
N SER A 303 -3.77 -17.06 -4.77
CA SER A 303 -2.72 -18.06 -4.72
C SER A 303 -1.36 -17.36 -4.62
N ALA A 304 -0.53 -17.75 -3.67
CA ALA A 304 0.81 -17.19 -3.48
C ALA A 304 1.84 -17.87 -4.42
N PRO A 305 2.97 -17.21 -4.77
CA PRO A 305 3.34 -15.81 -4.54
C PRO A 305 2.82 -14.89 -5.65
N GLN A 306 2.40 -13.68 -5.29
CA GLN A 306 1.81 -12.74 -6.24
C GLN A 306 2.35 -11.31 -6.00
N GLU A 307 2.58 -10.56 -7.06
CA GLU A 307 2.85 -9.12 -7.00
C GLU A 307 1.61 -8.32 -6.58
N PHE A 308 0.44 -8.94 -6.67
CA PHE A 308 -0.84 -8.35 -6.33
C PHE A 308 -1.10 -8.39 -4.82
N GLY A 309 -1.43 -7.25 -4.24
CA GLY A 309 -1.92 -7.15 -2.86
C GLY A 309 -3.42 -7.44 -2.80
N LEU A 310 -3.84 -8.38 -1.95
CA LEU A 310 -5.26 -8.62 -1.69
C LEU A 310 -5.87 -7.39 -1.01
N ARG A 311 -6.92 -6.81 -1.62
CA ARG A 311 -7.66 -5.68 -1.07
C ARG A 311 -8.97 -6.08 -0.45
N LEU A 312 -9.58 -7.13 -1.00
CA LEU A 312 -10.84 -7.65 -0.54
C LEU A 312 -10.99 -9.12 -0.89
N SER A 313 -11.52 -9.87 0.05
CA SER A 313 -12.13 -11.18 -0.19
C SER A 313 -13.37 -11.28 0.70
N THR A 314 -14.53 -11.36 0.11
CA THR A 314 -15.79 -11.37 0.86
C THR A 314 -16.82 -12.26 0.19
N ASN A 315 -17.72 -12.78 0.99
CA ASN A 315 -18.97 -13.37 0.54
C ASN A 315 -20.14 -12.56 1.09
N THR A 316 -21.22 -12.55 0.37
CA THR A 316 -22.48 -12.01 0.84
C THR A 316 -23.59 -13.01 0.53
N THR A 317 -24.49 -13.14 1.47
CA THR A 317 -25.65 -14.00 1.34
C THR A 317 -26.95 -13.17 1.44
N PRO A 318 -27.25 -12.29 0.47
CA PRO A 318 -28.58 -11.73 0.41
C PRO A 318 -29.50 -12.69 -0.36
N GLY A 319 -30.46 -13.29 0.34
CA GLY A 319 -31.48 -14.13 -0.31
C GLY A 319 -30.98 -15.48 -0.84
N SER A 320 -31.61 -15.97 -1.89
CA SER A 320 -31.40 -17.32 -2.45
C SER A 320 -30.19 -17.48 -3.38
N GLY A 321 -29.28 -16.51 -3.42
CA GLY A 321 -28.09 -16.58 -4.28
C GLY A 321 -26.87 -15.98 -3.58
N SER A 322 -26.06 -16.83 -2.94
CA SER A 322 -24.78 -16.38 -2.41
C SER A 322 -23.84 -16.02 -3.55
N VAL A 323 -23.19 -14.88 -3.45
CA VAL A 323 -22.14 -14.45 -4.38
C VAL A 323 -20.92 -14.00 -3.60
N SER A 324 -19.73 -14.20 -4.15
CA SER A 324 -18.49 -13.81 -3.54
C SER A 324 -17.65 -12.96 -4.47
N LEU A 325 -16.85 -12.07 -3.90
CA LEU A 325 -16.02 -11.12 -4.62
C LEU A 325 -14.60 -11.12 -4.05
N GLY A 326 -13.62 -11.25 -4.94
CA GLY A 326 -12.21 -11.04 -4.65
C GLY A 326 -11.68 -9.85 -5.44
N ILE A 327 -10.86 -9.02 -4.80
CA ILE A 327 -10.22 -7.85 -5.41
C ILE A 327 -8.76 -7.80 -4.97
N ALA A 328 -7.87 -7.66 -5.93
CA ALA A 328 -6.45 -7.45 -5.71
C ALA A 328 -5.91 -6.42 -6.68
N ASP A 329 -4.88 -5.71 -6.29
CA ASP A 329 -4.22 -4.76 -7.15
C ASP A 329 -2.69 -4.86 -7.12
N ALA A 330 -2.06 -4.34 -8.15
CA ALA A 330 -0.62 -4.17 -8.27
C ALA A 330 -0.30 -2.87 -9.00
N ASN A 331 0.87 -2.31 -8.70
CA ASN A 331 1.42 -1.20 -9.46
C ASN A 331 2.44 -1.74 -10.46
N VAL A 332 2.23 -1.44 -11.74
CA VAL A 332 3.07 -1.93 -12.83
C VAL A 332 3.95 -0.80 -13.34
N ALA A 333 5.26 -0.95 -13.14
CA ALA A 333 6.25 0.06 -13.52
C ALA A 333 6.56 0.05 -15.04
N ALA A 334 6.32 -1.06 -15.74
CA ALA A 334 6.69 -1.23 -17.14
C ALA A 334 5.63 -0.67 -18.10
N THR A 335 6.07 -0.20 -19.27
CA THR A 335 5.22 0.20 -20.38
C THR A 335 5.07 -0.92 -21.39
N GLY A 336 3.89 -1.06 -22.00
CA GLY A 336 3.69 -1.85 -23.21
C GLY A 336 3.60 -3.36 -23.02
N GLY A 337 3.43 -3.84 -21.79
CA GLY A 337 3.18 -5.25 -21.49
C GLY A 337 1.71 -5.58 -21.26
N THR A 338 1.31 -6.81 -21.56
CA THR A 338 0.08 -7.38 -21.04
C THR A 338 0.33 -7.80 -19.59
N THR A 339 -0.53 -7.38 -18.68
CA THR A 339 -0.43 -7.82 -17.29
C THR A 339 -0.90 -9.25 -17.15
N ALA A 340 -0.10 -10.09 -16.53
CA ALA A 340 -0.55 -11.39 -16.06
C ALA A 340 -1.38 -11.18 -14.78
N PRO A 341 -2.72 -11.35 -14.82
CA PRO A 341 -3.51 -11.23 -13.61
C PRO A 341 -3.19 -12.37 -12.64
N PRO A 342 -3.42 -12.18 -11.33
CA PRO A 342 -3.11 -13.19 -10.35
C PRO A 342 -4.02 -14.41 -10.50
N THR A 343 -3.52 -15.57 -10.13
CA THR A 343 -4.34 -16.75 -9.96
C THR A 343 -5.10 -16.68 -8.64
N TRP A 344 -6.37 -17.01 -8.68
CA TRP A 344 -7.23 -17.08 -7.50
C TRP A 344 -7.58 -18.54 -7.19
N SER A 345 -7.96 -18.81 -5.97
CA SER A 345 -8.47 -20.11 -5.54
C SER A 345 -9.77 -19.96 -4.76
N GLN A 346 -10.59 -21.00 -4.80
CA GLN A 346 -11.81 -21.16 -4.01
C GLN A 346 -11.95 -22.60 -3.51
N THR A 347 -12.63 -22.81 -2.39
CA THR A 347 -12.72 -24.14 -1.79
C THR A 347 -13.69 -25.08 -2.50
N SER A 348 -14.65 -24.53 -3.23
CA SER A 348 -15.63 -25.30 -4.00
C SER A 348 -15.51 -24.98 -5.49
N ALA A 349 -15.67 -25.96 -6.33
CA ALA A 349 -15.72 -25.74 -7.79
C ALA A 349 -17.03 -25.03 -8.16
N LEU A 350 -16.95 -23.73 -8.42
CA LEU A 350 -18.06 -22.86 -8.77
C LEU A 350 -17.78 -22.13 -10.08
N GLN A 351 -18.85 -21.67 -10.72
CA GLN A 351 -18.75 -20.77 -11.86
C GLN A 351 -18.22 -19.40 -11.38
N TRP A 352 -17.47 -18.73 -12.24
CA TRP A 352 -16.80 -17.48 -11.91
C TRP A 352 -16.72 -16.55 -13.11
N ALA A 353 -16.74 -15.27 -12.82
CA ALA A 353 -16.45 -14.20 -13.77
C ALA A 353 -15.29 -13.36 -13.25
N TYR A 354 -14.54 -12.74 -14.15
CA TYR A 354 -13.46 -11.86 -13.71
C TYR A 354 -13.35 -10.65 -14.63
N ALA A 355 -12.65 -9.65 -14.11
CA ALA A 355 -12.24 -8.47 -14.84
C ALA A 355 -10.83 -8.08 -14.43
N THR A 356 -10.08 -7.55 -15.38
CA THR A 356 -8.84 -6.82 -15.10
C THR A 356 -9.00 -5.40 -15.61
N VAL A 357 -8.73 -4.44 -14.75
CA VAL A 357 -8.84 -3.01 -15.03
C VAL A 357 -7.49 -2.38 -14.79
N ALA A 358 -7.03 -1.55 -15.71
CA ALA A 358 -5.82 -0.77 -15.56
C ALA A 358 -6.14 0.72 -15.60
N PHE A 359 -5.63 1.44 -14.62
CA PHE A 359 -5.70 2.90 -14.52
C PHE A 359 -4.31 3.51 -14.62
N ARG A 360 -4.25 4.63 -15.34
CA ARG A 360 -3.06 5.47 -15.42
C ARG A 360 -3.37 6.94 -15.17
#